data_de7d31e3a4d9d3cca21e34ac84ab7184
#
_entry.id   de7d31e3a4d9d3cca21e34ac84ab7184
#
_cell.length_a   1.000
_cell.length_b   1.000
_cell.length_c   1.000
_cell.angle_alpha   90.00
_cell.angle_beta   90.00
_cell.angle_gamma   90.00
#
_symmetry.space_group_name_H-M   'P 1'
#
loop_
_entity.id
_entity.type
_entity.pdbx_description
1 polymer ?
#
loop_
_entity_poly.entity_id
_entity_poly.type
_entity_poly.pdbx_seq_one_letter_code
_entity_poly.pdbx_strand_id
1 'polypeptide(L)'
;MSGCFVGVDTSNYTTSIGIVDSDGKILANIKKLLPVSTGECGLRQSDAVFAHIKNLPEVLSEADSILSNNEVVGIGYSSRPRNVEGSYMPCFLCGEDIALALSVGRNIAPVQFSHQCGHISAALSSANAWELASNGFIAFHVSGGTTEVLLCKADGDGFSTTLIGGTRDLNAGQAIDRAGVMMGMRFPCGAEIERTASEYNGKIPKAKISVNDGYCNLSGLENLSERLFKECGDKTKTSAFVLNFISETLFKMAVSARENNGDLPIVFAGGVMSNMRIREKLKTLGNTYFAEPALSTDNAVGIAMLTRRKFLK
;
A
#
# COMPACT_ATOMS: atom_id res chain seq x y z
N MET A 1 -8.93 25.58 19.84
CA MET A 1 -8.12 24.80 18.86
C MET A 1 -8.96 23.61 18.46
N SER A 2 -8.96 23.23 17.19
CA SER A 2 -9.59 21.99 16.75
C SER A 2 -8.71 20.80 17.14
N GLY A 3 -9.32 19.69 17.57
CA GLY A 3 -8.60 18.48 17.91
C GLY A 3 -8.00 17.82 16.67
N CYS A 4 -6.77 17.29 16.77
CA CYS A 4 -6.14 16.54 15.70
C CYS A 4 -5.54 15.23 16.19
N PHE A 5 -5.36 14.29 15.26
CA PHE A 5 -4.82 12.95 15.49
C PHE A 5 -3.58 12.77 14.64
N VAL A 6 -2.51 12.32 15.26
CA VAL A 6 -1.20 12.16 14.64
C VAL A 6 -0.94 10.69 14.40
N GLY A 7 -0.51 10.35 13.20
CA GLY A 7 0.05 9.05 12.85
C GLY A 7 1.52 9.17 12.52
N VAL A 8 2.33 8.21 12.96
CA VAL A 8 3.75 8.11 12.61
C VAL A 8 4.01 6.76 11.97
N ASP A 9 4.69 6.74 10.83
CA ASP A 9 5.09 5.51 10.16
C ASP A 9 6.54 5.63 9.66
N THR A 10 7.37 4.70 10.15
CA THR A 10 8.77 4.55 9.77
C THR A 10 8.99 3.16 9.17
N SER A 11 8.25 2.89 8.09
CA SER A 11 8.40 1.67 7.31
C SER A 11 9.69 1.67 6.49
N ASN A 12 9.97 0.56 5.83
CA ASN A 12 11.29 0.26 5.25
C ASN A 12 11.81 1.30 4.22
N TYR A 13 10.95 2.12 3.62
CA TYR A 13 11.35 3.05 2.55
C TYR A 13 10.92 4.50 2.76
N THR A 14 10.12 4.78 3.78
CA THR A 14 9.53 6.12 3.96
C THR A 14 9.43 6.50 5.43
N THR A 15 9.94 7.68 5.78
CA THR A 15 9.65 8.35 7.05
C THR A 15 8.42 9.22 6.84
N SER A 16 7.34 9.04 7.60
CA SER A 16 6.12 9.80 7.38
C SER A 16 5.39 10.19 8.67
N ILE A 17 4.72 11.35 8.61
CA ILE A 17 3.76 11.83 9.61
C ILE A 17 2.47 12.21 8.88
N GLY A 18 1.37 11.64 9.34
CA GLY A 18 0.02 11.99 8.92
C GLY A 18 -0.71 12.71 10.04
N ILE A 19 -1.46 13.76 9.72
CA ILE A 19 -2.29 14.48 10.68
C ILE A 19 -3.69 14.62 10.11
N VAL A 20 -4.69 14.27 10.91
CA VAL A 20 -6.10 14.41 10.53
C VAL A 20 -6.87 15.12 11.64
N ASP A 21 -7.91 15.85 11.27
CA ASP A 21 -8.80 16.49 12.26
C ASP A 21 -9.89 15.52 12.78
N SER A 22 -10.76 16.05 13.63
CA SER A 22 -11.87 15.29 14.22
C SER A 22 -12.89 14.81 13.19
N ASP A 23 -12.99 15.43 12.03
CA ASP A 23 -13.89 15.02 10.95
C ASP A 23 -13.23 14.00 9.99
N GLY A 24 -11.93 13.76 10.16
CA GLY A 24 -11.13 12.86 9.32
C GLY A 24 -10.56 13.55 8.08
N LYS A 25 -10.61 14.89 8.03
CA LYS A 25 -9.93 15.65 6.98
C LYS A 25 -8.43 15.60 7.17
N ILE A 26 -7.70 15.33 6.12
CA ILE A 26 -6.24 15.30 6.14
C ILE A 26 -5.72 16.73 6.26
N LEU A 27 -5.04 17.03 7.36
CA LEU A 27 -4.35 18.30 7.62
C LEU A 27 -2.91 18.25 7.11
N ALA A 28 -2.26 17.08 7.20
CA ALA A 28 -0.92 16.85 6.67
C ALA A 28 -0.72 15.40 6.22
N ASN A 29 0.07 15.23 5.16
CA ASN A 29 0.62 13.97 4.69
C ASN A 29 2.09 14.21 4.32
N ILE A 30 2.93 14.30 5.34
CA ILE A 30 4.35 14.61 5.20
C ILE A 30 5.12 13.31 5.11
N LYS A 31 5.96 13.18 4.08
CA LYS A 31 6.72 11.95 3.85
C LYS A 31 8.05 12.24 3.17
N LYS A 32 9.07 11.50 3.59
CA LYS A 32 10.42 11.56 3.03
C LYS A 32 10.92 10.16 2.75
N LEU A 33 11.27 9.91 1.48
CA LEU A 33 11.81 8.62 1.06
C LEU A 33 13.20 8.41 1.66
N LEU A 34 13.52 7.17 2.00
CA LEU A 34 14.85 6.76 2.37
C LEU A 34 15.71 6.63 1.10
N PRO A 35 17.00 7.03 1.17
CA PRO A 35 17.90 6.89 0.03
C PRO A 35 18.23 5.40 -0.19
N VAL A 36 17.89 4.88 -1.38
CA VAL A 36 18.31 3.55 -1.83
C VAL A 36 19.39 3.72 -2.87
N SER A 37 20.53 3.05 -2.69
CA SER A 37 21.65 3.14 -3.63
C SER A 37 21.27 2.53 -5.00
N THR A 38 21.77 3.14 -6.08
CA THR A 38 21.51 2.64 -7.42
C THR A 38 22.03 1.21 -7.56
N GLY A 39 21.17 0.28 -7.93
CA GLY A 39 21.51 -1.14 -8.10
C GLY A 39 21.25 -2.03 -6.88
N GLU A 40 20.82 -1.46 -5.75
CA GLU A 40 20.38 -2.23 -4.59
C GLU A 40 18.86 -2.48 -4.63
N CYS A 41 18.45 -3.68 -4.21
CA CYS A 41 17.04 -4.09 -4.18
C CYS A 41 16.36 -3.87 -2.82
N GLY A 42 16.99 -3.11 -1.91
CA GLY A 42 16.48 -2.85 -0.56
C GLY A 42 17.49 -2.15 0.33
N LEU A 43 17.07 -1.82 1.55
CA LEU A 43 17.93 -1.25 2.60
C LEU A 43 18.18 -2.27 3.71
N ARG A 44 19.38 -2.32 4.23
CA ARG A 44 19.65 -3.01 5.49
C ARG A 44 18.90 -2.29 6.60
N GLN A 45 18.43 -3.03 7.60
CA GLN A 45 17.64 -2.44 8.69
C GLN A 45 18.40 -1.36 9.47
N SER A 46 19.71 -1.53 9.68
CA SER A 46 20.58 -0.50 10.27
C SER A 46 20.59 0.80 9.47
N ASP A 47 20.65 0.69 8.15
CA ASP A 47 20.71 1.85 7.25
C ASP A 47 19.34 2.55 7.18
N ALA A 48 18.25 1.77 7.23
CA ALA A 48 16.90 2.29 7.33
C ALA A 48 16.69 3.08 8.64
N VAL A 49 17.08 2.51 9.79
CA VAL A 49 17.03 3.20 11.10
C VAL A 49 17.80 4.50 11.06
N PHE A 50 19.05 4.48 10.55
CA PHE A 50 19.86 5.69 10.46
C PHE A 50 19.25 6.76 9.54
N ALA A 51 18.68 6.35 8.41
CA ALA A 51 18.01 7.24 7.49
C ALA A 51 16.73 7.84 8.11
N HIS A 52 15.95 7.06 8.86
CA HIS A 52 14.79 7.57 9.61
C HIS A 52 15.21 8.64 10.62
N ILE A 53 16.24 8.37 11.42
CA ILE A 53 16.76 9.32 12.41
C ILE A 53 17.14 10.66 11.73
N LYS A 54 17.73 10.61 10.53
CA LYS A 54 18.07 11.82 9.77
C LYS A 54 16.85 12.57 9.21
N ASN A 55 15.83 11.81 8.77
CA ASN A 55 14.65 12.40 8.15
C ASN A 55 13.65 12.97 9.17
N LEU A 56 13.56 12.38 10.35
CA LEU A 56 12.58 12.75 11.39
C LEU A 56 12.59 14.23 11.77
N PRO A 57 13.75 14.91 11.97
CA PRO A 57 13.76 16.34 12.28
C PRO A 57 13.11 17.20 11.19
N GLU A 58 13.33 16.89 9.91
CA GLU A 58 12.75 17.60 8.79
C GLU A 58 11.23 17.39 8.72
N VAL A 59 10.78 16.13 8.80
CA VAL A 59 9.37 15.77 8.79
C VAL A 59 8.60 16.38 9.96
N LEU A 60 9.21 16.43 11.15
CA LEU A 60 8.65 17.10 12.33
C LEU A 60 8.59 18.62 12.16
N SER A 61 9.63 19.23 11.60
CA SER A 61 9.67 20.67 11.32
C SER A 61 8.57 21.09 10.33
N GLU A 62 8.30 20.28 9.31
CA GLU A 62 7.18 20.53 8.39
C GLU A 62 5.81 20.40 9.06
N ALA A 63 5.69 19.51 10.06
CA ALA A 63 4.46 19.32 10.84
C ALA A 63 4.23 20.41 11.91
N ASP A 64 5.26 21.14 12.32
CA ASP A 64 5.27 22.03 13.48
C ASP A 64 4.13 23.05 13.46
N SER A 65 3.93 23.75 12.35
CA SER A 65 2.88 24.77 12.23
C SER A 65 1.47 24.19 12.43
N ILE A 66 1.24 22.95 12.01
CA ILE A 66 -0.06 22.29 12.15
C ILE A 66 -0.22 21.81 13.60
N LEU A 67 0.81 21.19 14.17
CA LEU A 67 0.79 20.70 15.55
C LEU A 67 0.69 21.85 16.57
N SER A 68 1.26 23.02 16.29
CA SER A 68 1.20 24.20 17.16
C SER A 68 -0.15 24.91 17.11
N ASN A 69 -0.89 24.80 16.00
CA ASN A 69 -2.18 25.45 15.81
C ASN A 69 -3.39 24.56 16.16
N ASN A 70 -3.17 23.27 16.45
CA ASN A 70 -4.21 22.31 16.81
C ASN A 70 -3.90 21.60 18.12
N GLU A 71 -4.94 21.18 18.83
CA GLU A 71 -4.78 20.36 20.01
C GLU A 71 -4.57 18.89 19.59
N VAL A 72 -3.42 18.31 19.94
CA VAL A 72 -3.18 16.89 19.70
C VAL A 72 -4.00 16.07 20.69
N VAL A 73 -5.00 15.34 20.20
CA VAL A 73 -5.95 14.54 21.00
C VAL A 73 -5.54 13.07 21.05
N GLY A 74 -4.87 12.58 20.00
CA GLY A 74 -4.42 11.19 19.93
C GLY A 74 -3.17 11.04 19.07
N ILE A 75 -2.33 10.08 19.45
CA ILE A 75 -1.09 9.74 18.76
C ILE A 75 -1.06 8.25 18.50
N GLY A 76 -0.79 7.86 17.26
CA GLY A 76 -0.61 6.47 16.87
C GLY A 76 0.66 6.27 16.05
N TYR A 77 1.15 5.06 16.04
CA TYR A 77 2.36 4.71 15.27
C TYR A 77 2.27 3.29 14.71
N SER A 78 2.97 3.04 13.62
CA SER A 78 3.21 1.67 13.16
C SER A 78 4.35 1.06 13.97
N SER A 79 4.10 -0.10 14.60
CA SER A 79 5.07 -0.81 15.44
C SER A 79 5.64 -2.06 14.77
N ARG A 80 5.06 -2.49 13.66
CA ARG A 80 5.39 -3.73 12.97
C ARG A 80 4.84 -3.75 11.54
N PRO A 81 5.42 -4.58 10.65
CA PRO A 81 4.93 -4.72 9.28
C PRO A 81 3.47 -5.22 9.19
N ARG A 82 3.14 -6.30 9.91
CA ARG A 82 1.86 -7.04 9.83
C ARG A 82 1.34 -7.44 11.21
N ASN A 83 0.05 -7.76 11.29
CA ASN A 83 -0.57 -8.32 12.52
C ASN A 83 -0.37 -9.84 12.59
N VAL A 84 0.89 -10.30 12.56
CA VAL A 84 1.28 -11.71 12.72
C VAL A 84 2.31 -11.80 13.82
N GLU A 85 2.25 -12.86 14.61
CA GLU A 85 3.24 -13.13 15.64
C GLU A 85 4.66 -13.20 15.04
N GLY A 86 5.64 -12.57 15.70
CA GLY A 86 7.01 -12.46 15.20
C GLY A 86 7.24 -11.44 14.09
N SER A 87 6.22 -10.72 13.65
CA SER A 87 6.38 -9.63 12.68
C SER A 87 7.08 -8.44 13.33
N TYR A 88 8.38 -8.30 13.06
CA TYR A 88 9.24 -7.28 13.63
C TYR A 88 10.24 -6.75 12.60
N MET A 89 10.47 -5.45 12.60
CA MET A 89 11.56 -4.80 11.87
C MET A 89 12.07 -3.61 12.70
N PRO A 90 13.41 -3.48 12.91
CA PRO A 90 14.00 -2.42 13.74
C PRO A 90 13.65 -0.99 13.32
N CYS A 91 13.39 -0.75 12.04
CA CYS A 91 13.06 0.59 11.53
C CYS A 91 11.80 1.19 12.20
N PHE A 92 10.85 0.36 12.67
CA PHE A 92 9.64 0.85 13.33
C PHE A 92 9.89 1.45 14.72
N LEU A 93 11.00 1.12 15.37
CA LEU A 93 11.38 1.71 16.65
C LEU A 93 11.53 3.24 16.56
N CYS A 94 11.99 3.76 15.42
CA CYS A 94 12.12 5.20 15.23
C CYS A 94 10.76 5.91 15.32
N GLY A 95 9.71 5.32 14.76
CA GLY A 95 8.34 5.84 14.83
C GLY A 95 7.74 5.74 16.23
N GLU A 96 8.01 4.64 16.93
CA GLU A 96 7.62 4.44 18.32
C GLU A 96 8.25 5.50 19.24
N ASP A 97 9.56 5.70 19.17
CA ASP A 97 10.28 6.68 19.97
C ASP A 97 9.73 8.10 19.76
N ILE A 98 9.43 8.47 18.51
CA ILE A 98 8.83 9.79 18.20
C ILE A 98 7.39 9.88 18.75
N ALA A 99 6.59 8.85 18.62
CA ALA A 99 5.22 8.85 19.15
C ALA A 99 5.24 8.99 20.69
N LEU A 100 6.14 8.30 21.37
CA LEU A 100 6.38 8.45 22.81
C LEU A 100 6.86 9.86 23.16
N ALA A 101 7.83 10.41 22.45
CA ALA A 101 8.33 11.77 22.67
C ALA A 101 7.23 12.82 22.49
N LEU A 102 6.39 12.69 21.46
CA LEU A 102 5.24 13.59 21.22
C LEU A 102 4.17 13.48 22.30
N SER A 103 4.07 12.35 22.99
CA SER A 103 3.08 12.14 24.07
C SER A 103 3.49 12.80 25.39
N VAL A 104 4.78 13.06 25.58
CA VAL A 104 5.29 13.65 26.84
C VAL A 104 4.64 15.00 27.11
N GLY A 105 4.11 15.18 28.32
CA GLY A 105 3.42 16.40 28.76
C GLY A 105 1.99 16.59 28.22
N ARG A 106 1.49 15.66 27.37
CA ARG A 106 0.13 15.73 26.78
C ARG A 106 -0.89 14.81 27.46
N ASN A 107 -0.46 13.95 28.35
CA ASN A 107 -1.31 12.92 28.99
C ASN A 107 -2.02 12.02 27.97
N ILE A 108 -1.34 11.70 26.86
CA ILE A 108 -1.83 10.82 25.79
C ILE A 108 -0.98 9.56 25.80
N ALA A 109 -1.62 8.40 25.88
CA ALA A 109 -0.96 7.12 25.66
C ALA A 109 -0.96 6.81 24.16
N PRO A 110 0.20 6.73 23.48
CA PRO A 110 0.26 6.39 22.06
C PRO A 110 -0.29 4.99 21.79
N VAL A 111 -0.93 4.84 20.62
CA VAL A 111 -1.55 3.58 20.20
C VAL A 111 -0.77 2.97 19.05
N GLN A 112 -0.45 1.67 19.18
CA GLN A 112 0.29 0.94 18.16
C GLN A 112 -0.64 0.24 17.15
N PHE A 113 -0.21 0.25 15.88
CA PHE A 113 -0.86 -0.45 14.78
C PHE A 113 0.18 -1.19 13.94
N SER A 114 -0.23 -2.04 13.01
CA SER A 114 0.68 -2.51 11.97
C SER A 114 0.69 -1.55 10.78
N HIS A 115 1.81 -1.47 10.09
CA HIS A 115 1.94 -0.72 8.83
C HIS A 115 0.90 -1.17 7.79
N GLN A 116 0.65 -2.47 7.68
CA GLN A 116 -0.37 -3.05 6.81
C GLN A 116 -1.78 -2.49 7.11
N CYS A 117 -2.16 -2.37 8.40
CA CYS A 117 -3.42 -1.75 8.78
C CYS A 117 -3.46 -0.26 8.39
N GLY A 118 -2.33 0.43 8.45
CA GLY A 118 -2.19 1.80 7.96
C GLY A 118 -2.56 1.92 6.47
N HIS A 119 -2.00 1.07 5.62
CA HIS A 119 -2.32 1.06 4.18
C HIS A 119 -3.81 0.79 3.90
N ILE A 120 -4.38 -0.21 4.56
CA ILE A 120 -5.80 -0.54 4.40
C ILE A 120 -6.68 0.62 4.87
N SER A 121 -6.33 1.23 5.99
CA SER A 121 -7.03 2.37 6.57
C SER A 121 -6.99 3.61 5.66
N ALA A 122 -5.84 3.90 5.07
CA ALA A 122 -5.71 4.96 4.07
C ALA A 122 -6.59 4.69 2.84
N ALA A 123 -6.69 3.43 2.40
CA ALA A 123 -7.56 3.03 1.31
C ALA A 123 -9.04 3.21 1.65
N LEU A 124 -9.49 2.76 2.82
CA LEU A 124 -10.86 2.95 3.30
C LEU A 124 -11.23 4.44 3.39
N SER A 125 -10.31 5.27 3.93
CA SER A 125 -10.52 6.71 4.03
C SER A 125 -10.67 7.36 2.67
N SER A 126 -9.75 7.10 1.75
CA SER A 126 -9.77 7.72 0.41
C SER A 126 -10.97 7.28 -0.43
N ALA A 127 -11.44 6.05 -0.22
CA ALA A 127 -12.63 5.51 -0.88
C ALA A 127 -13.94 5.91 -0.18
N ASN A 128 -13.89 6.65 0.95
CA ASN A 128 -15.03 6.95 1.82
C ASN A 128 -15.84 5.70 2.21
N ALA A 129 -15.13 4.62 2.57
CA ALA A 129 -15.70 3.29 2.77
C ALA A 129 -15.43 2.72 4.19
N TRP A 130 -15.35 3.58 5.20
CA TRP A 130 -15.08 3.16 6.58
C TRP A 130 -16.13 2.26 7.21
N GLU A 131 -17.37 2.28 6.73
CA GLU A 131 -18.45 1.38 7.14
C GLU A 131 -18.10 -0.10 6.91
N LEU A 132 -17.23 -0.40 5.93
CA LEU A 132 -16.76 -1.75 5.65
C LEU A 132 -15.99 -2.35 6.84
N ALA A 133 -15.28 -1.52 7.60
CA ALA A 133 -14.54 -1.97 8.78
C ALA A 133 -15.44 -2.60 9.87
N SER A 134 -16.73 -2.28 9.87
CA SER A 134 -17.71 -2.84 10.81
C SER A 134 -18.38 -4.13 10.31
N ASN A 135 -18.40 -4.36 9.00
CA ASN A 135 -19.11 -5.47 8.36
C ASN A 135 -18.19 -6.56 7.80
N GLY A 136 -16.89 -6.29 7.75
CA GLY A 136 -15.90 -7.15 7.13
C GLY A 136 -15.78 -6.94 5.62
N PHE A 137 -14.56 -7.14 5.11
CA PHE A 137 -14.22 -6.94 3.69
C PHE A 137 -12.96 -7.72 3.33
N ILE A 138 -12.68 -7.83 2.03
CA ILE A 138 -11.42 -8.36 1.52
C ILE A 138 -10.53 -7.17 1.13
N ALA A 139 -9.27 -7.16 1.52
CA ALA A 139 -8.31 -6.15 1.11
C ALA A 139 -7.21 -6.76 0.22
N PHE A 140 -6.92 -6.11 -0.89
CA PHE A 140 -5.76 -6.38 -1.74
C PHE A 140 -4.71 -5.30 -1.49
N HIS A 141 -3.54 -5.71 -1.05
CA HIS A 141 -2.37 -4.84 -0.97
C HIS A 141 -1.38 -5.26 -2.06
N VAL A 142 -1.29 -4.45 -3.13
CA VAL A 142 -0.50 -4.78 -4.33
C VAL A 142 0.45 -3.65 -4.68
N SER A 143 1.73 -3.90 -4.47
CA SER A 143 2.82 -2.92 -4.64
C SER A 143 4.08 -3.57 -5.24
N GLY A 144 5.19 -2.84 -5.24
CA GLY A 144 6.51 -3.38 -5.57
C GLY A 144 7.01 -4.42 -4.56
N GLY A 145 6.70 -4.24 -3.29
CA GLY A 145 7.14 -5.13 -2.20
C GLY A 145 6.10 -6.13 -1.71
N THR A 146 4.83 -6.01 -2.14
CA THR A 146 3.73 -6.80 -1.58
C THR A 146 2.73 -7.18 -2.66
N THR A 147 2.22 -8.41 -2.59
CA THR A 147 1.04 -8.87 -3.33
C THR A 147 0.30 -9.83 -2.42
N GLU A 148 -0.66 -9.31 -1.67
CA GLU A 148 -1.38 -10.02 -0.62
C GLU A 148 -2.88 -9.79 -0.72
N VAL A 149 -3.63 -10.81 -0.33
CA VAL A 149 -5.09 -10.79 -0.16
C VAL A 149 -5.39 -11.06 1.30
N LEU A 150 -6.12 -10.18 1.93
CA LEU A 150 -6.41 -10.20 3.36
C LEU A 150 -7.91 -10.24 3.59
N LEU A 151 -8.36 -11.13 4.47
CA LEU A 151 -9.69 -11.06 5.04
C LEU A 151 -9.65 -10.12 6.24
N CYS A 152 -10.40 -9.05 6.18
CA CYS A 152 -10.53 -8.06 7.23
C CYS A 152 -11.86 -8.28 7.96
N LYS A 153 -11.82 -8.43 9.28
CA LYS A 153 -13.00 -8.58 10.13
C LYS A 153 -13.03 -7.47 11.16
N ALA A 154 -14.23 -7.02 11.54
CA ALA A 154 -14.38 -6.05 12.61
C ALA A 154 -13.68 -6.52 13.89
N ASP A 155 -12.89 -5.65 14.50
CA ASP A 155 -12.17 -5.92 15.73
C ASP A 155 -12.08 -4.64 16.57
N GLY A 156 -12.90 -4.57 17.61
CA GLY A 156 -13.00 -3.38 18.45
C GLY A 156 -13.30 -2.13 17.64
N ASP A 157 -12.35 -1.20 17.60
CA ASP A 157 -12.46 0.10 16.95
C ASP A 157 -11.89 0.12 15.53
N GLY A 158 -11.39 -1.01 15.08
CA GLY A 158 -10.76 -1.18 13.79
C GLY A 158 -11.16 -2.49 13.13
N PHE A 159 -10.17 -3.17 12.61
CA PHE A 159 -10.31 -4.48 11.99
C PHE A 159 -9.04 -5.31 12.23
N SER A 160 -9.24 -6.61 12.37
CA SER A 160 -8.18 -7.60 12.30
C SER A 160 -7.97 -8.04 10.85
N THR A 161 -6.77 -8.52 10.52
CA THR A 161 -6.41 -8.99 9.18
C THR A 161 -5.90 -10.42 9.22
N THR A 162 -6.40 -11.25 8.30
CA THR A 162 -5.92 -12.61 8.08
C THR A 162 -5.49 -12.78 6.63
N LEU A 163 -4.28 -13.28 6.40
CA LEU A 163 -3.80 -13.56 5.05
C LEU A 163 -4.57 -14.75 4.46
N ILE A 164 -5.24 -14.53 3.32
CA ILE A 164 -6.03 -15.54 2.61
C ILE A 164 -5.56 -15.80 1.18
N GLY A 165 -4.55 -15.08 0.72
CA GLY A 165 -3.99 -15.22 -0.61
C GLY A 165 -2.81 -14.30 -0.85
N GLY A 166 -2.15 -14.46 -2.00
CA GLY A 166 -1.02 -13.62 -2.37
C GLY A 166 -0.18 -14.20 -3.49
N THR A 167 1.02 -13.68 -3.68
CA THR A 167 1.98 -14.32 -4.60
C THR A 167 2.85 -15.35 -3.88
N ARG A 168 3.24 -16.38 -4.63
CA ARG A 168 4.19 -17.41 -4.15
C ARG A 168 5.62 -17.18 -4.61
N ASP A 169 5.85 -16.23 -5.51
CA ASP A 169 7.18 -16.04 -6.12
C ASP A 169 7.58 -14.57 -6.26
N LEU A 170 6.89 -13.77 -7.06
CA LEU A 170 7.25 -12.41 -7.41
C LEU A 170 6.08 -11.47 -7.16
N ASN A 171 6.34 -10.28 -6.60
CA ASN A 171 5.31 -9.27 -6.41
C ASN A 171 4.90 -8.62 -7.74
N ALA A 172 3.64 -8.19 -7.85
CA ALA A 172 3.09 -7.65 -9.08
C ALA A 172 3.84 -6.40 -9.59
N GLY A 173 4.22 -5.49 -8.70
CA GLY A 173 5.02 -4.33 -9.09
C GLY A 173 6.40 -4.72 -9.59
N GLN A 174 7.06 -5.68 -8.93
CA GLN A 174 8.35 -6.21 -9.42
C GLN A 174 8.22 -6.89 -10.78
N ALA A 175 7.13 -7.62 -11.02
CA ALA A 175 6.89 -8.25 -12.34
C ALA A 175 6.70 -7.21 -13.45
N ILE A 176 5.99 -6.12 -13.16
CA ILE A 176 5.84 -4.96 -14.05
C ILE A 176 7.21 -4.31 -14.30
N ASP A 177 7.98 -4.04 -13.25
CA ASP A 177 9.27 -3.37 -13.35
C ASP A 177 10.29 -4.20 -14.15
N ARG A 178 10.37 -5.51 -13.91
CA ARG A 178 11.25 -6.40 -14.67
C ARG A 178 10.93 -6.41 -16.16
N ALA A 179 9.64 -6.49 -16.52
CA ALA A 179 9.21 -6.41 -17.90
C ALA A 179 9.54 -5.05 -18.54
N GLY A 180 9.40 -3.95 -17.80
CA GLY A 180 9.76 -2.61 -18.24
C GLY A 180 11.28 -2.45 -18.46
N VAL A 181 12.09 -2.87 -17.51
CA VAL A 181 13.57 -2.84 -17.61
C VAL A 181 14.05 -3.69 -18.80
N MET A 182 13.48 -4.87 -19.01
CA MET A 182 13.77 -5.74 -20.16
C MET A 182 13.48 -5.03 -21.50
N MET A 183 12.45 -4.17 -21.55
CA MET A 183 12.15 -3.33 -22.72
C MET A 183 13.00 -2.04 -22.79
N GLY A 184 13.95 -1.82 -21.87
CA GLY A 184 14.80 -0.63 -21.80
C GLY A 184 14.10 0.60 -21.22
N MET A 185 13.07 0.43 -20.39
CA MET A 185 12.43 1.50 -19.64
C MET A 185 13.18 1.79 -18.33
N ARG A 186 12.99 3.01 -17.81
CA ARG A 186 13.65 3.44 -16.57
C ARG A 186 12.86 3.00 -15.35
N PHE A 187 13.52 2.37 -14.39
CA PHE A 187 12.94 2.01 -13.09
C PHE A 187 12.58 3.27 -12.25
N PRO A 188 11.42 3.30 -11.56
CA PRO A 188 10.32 2.33 -11.60
C PRO A 188 9.48 2.46 -12.89
N CYS A 189 9.12 1.32 -13.50
CA CYS A 189 8.59 1.27 -14.86
C CYS A 189 7.05 1.42 -14.94
N GLY A 190 6.32 1.36 -13.81
CA GLY A 190 4.87 1.25 -13.79
C GLY A 190 4.13 2.32 -14.60
N ALA A 191 4.50 3.60 -14.42
CA ALA A 191 3.88 4.73 -15.13
C ALA A 191 4.22 4.71 -16.64
N GLU A 192 5.46 4.36 -17.00
CA GLU A 192 5.89 4.29 -18.40
C GLU A 192 5.21 3.11 -19.11
N ILE A 193 5.10 1.94 -18.48
CA ILE A 193 4.36 0.79 -18.99
C ILE A 193 2.89 1.16 -19.22
N GLU A 194 2.26 1.86 -18.28
CA GLU A 194 0.85 2.28 -18.43
C GLU A 194 0.67 3.20 -19.63
N ARG A 195 1.49 4.26 -19.75
CA ARG A 195 1.47 5.19 -20.87
C ARG A 195 1.68 4.45 -22.20
N THR A 196 2.71 3.60 -22.28
CA THR A 196 3.04 2.85 -23.48
C THR A 196 1.93 1.85 -23.85
N ALA A 197 1.33 1.18 -22.87
CA ALA A 197 0.21 0.28 -23.08
C ALA A 197 -1.05 0.99 -23.60
N SER A 198 -1.26 2.26 -23.24
CA SER A 198 -2.43 3.04 -23.70
C SER A 198 -2.43 3.32 -25.21
N GLU A 199 -1.27 3.29 -25.85
CA GLU A 199 -1.08 3.48 -27.28
C GLU A 199 -1.47 2.23 -28.11
N TYR A 200 -1.61 1.05 -27.46
CA TYR A 200 -1.94 -0.19 -28.14
C TYR A 200 -3.44 -0.44 -28.23
N ASN A 201 -3.96 -0.49 -29.45
CA ASN A 201 -5.38 -0.72 -29.76
C ASN A 201 -5.65 -2.10 -30.39
N GLY A 202 -4.62 -2.95 -30.51
CA GLY A 202 -4.75 -4.27 -31.11
C GLY A 202 -5.23 -5.35 -30.13
N LYS A 203 -5.36 -6.56 -30.65
CA LYS A 203 -5.71 -7.73 -29.82
C LYS A 203 -4.55 -8.16 -28.92
N ILE A 204 -4.76 -8.15 -27.63
CA ILE A 204 -3.76 -8.57 -26.63
C ILE A 204 -3.68 -10.10 -26.63
N PRO A 205 -2.48 -10.70 -26.74
CA PRO A 205 -2.31 -12.15 -26.63
C PRO A 205 -2.80 -12.68 -25.28
N LYS A 206 -3.44 -13.84 -25.30
CA LYS A 206 -3.83 -14.52 -24.06
C LYS A 206 -2.66 -15.31 -23.49
N ALA A 207 -2.52 -15.31 -22.18
CA ALA A 207 -1.56 -16.14 -21.45
C ALA A 207 -2.28 -17.05 -20.44
N LYS A 208 -1.67 -18.18 -20.12
CA LYS A 208 -2.15 -19.04 -19.04
C LYS A 208 -1.80 -18.39 -17.71
N ILE A 209 -2.81 -18.07 -16.92
CA ILE A 209 -2.68 -17.48 -15.59
C ILE A 209 -2.81 -18.58 -14.56
N SER A 210 -1.87 -18.65 -13.63
CA SER A 210 -1.85 -19.59 -12.52
C SER A 210 -2.37 -18.91 -11.26
N VAL A 211 -3.61 -19.21 -10.90
CA VAL A 211 -4.20 -18.84 -9.60
C VAL A 211 -4.79 -20.12 -9.02
N ASN A 212 -4.42 -20.43 -7.79
CA ASN A 212 -4.93 -21.57 -7.06
C ASN A 212 -5.14 -21.19 -5.60
N ASP A 213 -6.35 -21.35 -5.11
CA ASP A 213 -6.72 -21.11 -3.70
C ASP A 213 -6.31 -19.71 -3.18
N GLY A 214 -6.59 -18.67 -3.97
CA GLY A 214 -6.24 -17.28 -3.64
C GLY A 214 -4.78 -16.91 -3.89
N TYR A 215 -3.91 -17.86 -4.25
CA TYR A 215 -2.49 -17.61 -4.52
C TYR A 215 -2.16 -17.64 -6.01
N CYS A 216 -1.22 -16.77 -6.42
CA CYS A 216 -0.75 -16.69 -7.80
C CYS A 216 0.77 -16.90 -7.92
N ASN A 217 1.21 -17.09 -9.17
CA ASN A 217 2.62 -17.05 -9.57
C ASN A 217 2.79 -16.03 -10.70
N LEU A 218 3.71 -15.10 -10.53
CA LEU A 218 3.95 -13.98 -11.44
C LEU A 218 5.32 -14.01 -12.13
N SER A 219 6.27 -14.82 -11.66
CA SER A 219 7.62 -14.92 -12.24
C SER A 219 7.61 -15.32 -13.73
N GLY A 220 6.63 -16.11 -14.15
CA GLY A 220 6.48 -16.49 -15.55
C GLY A 220 6.19 -15.32 -16.51
N LEU A 221 5.70 -14.18 -16.01
CA LEU A 221 5.41 -13.00 -16.81
C LEU A 221 6.66 -12.44 -17.50
N GLU A 222 7.81 -12.43 -16.83
CA GLU A 222 9.08 -11.94 -17.37
C GLU A 222 9.44 -12.70 -18.66
N ASN A 223 9.48 -14.03 -18.62
CA ASN A 223 9.80 -14.87 -19.79
C ASN A 223 8.76 -14.72 -20.92
N LEU A 224 7.49 -14.62 -20.58
CA LEU A 224 6.41 -14.43 -21.56
C LEU A 224 6.53 -13.07 -22.27
N SER A 225 6.84 -12.02 -21.52
CA SER A 225 7.04 -10.66 -22.04
C SER A 225 8.28 -10.57 -22.91
N GLU A 226 9.39 -11.19 -22.47
CA GLU A 226 10.64 -11.23 -23.23
C GLU A 226 10.44 -11.94 -24.58
N ARG A 227 9.78 -13.11 -24.57
CA ARG A 227 9.47 -13.82 -25.80
C ARG A 227 8.60 -12.99 -26.74
N LEU A 228 7.51 -12.39 -26.23
CA LEU A 228 6.63 -11.55 -27.03
C LEU A 228 7.39 -10.36 -27.64
N PHE A 229 8.23 -9.70 -26.84
CA PHE A 229 9.01 -8.57 -27.29
C PHE A 229 10.05 -8.95 -28.35
N LYS A 230 10.73 -10.09 -28.19
CA LYS A 230 11.65 -10.62 -29.22
C LYS A 230 10.96 -10.96 -30.54
N GLU A 231 9.72 -11.46 -30.47
CA GLU A 231 8.94 -11.83 -31.65
C GLU A 231 8.41 -10.62 -32.43
N CYS A 232 7.99 -9.55 -31.76
CA CYS A 232 7.31 -8.43 -32.43
C CYS A 232 8.07 -7.10 -32.41
N GLY A 233 9.07 -6.91 -31.51
CA GLY A 233 9.77 -5.63 -31.34
C GLY A 233 8.90 -4.47 -30.83
N ASP A 234 7.64 -4.73 -30.47
CA ASP A 234 6.61 -3.72 -30.17
C ASP A 234 6.45 -3.55 -28.65
N LYS A 235 6.95 -2.41 -28.13
CA LYS A 235 6.82 -2.05 -26.70
C LYS A 235 5.37 -1.81 -26.31
N THR A 236 4.54 -1.25 -27.20
CA THR A 236 3.14 -0.91 -26.87
C THR A 236 2.32 -2.17 -26.66
N LYS A 237 2.47 -3.16 -27.54
CA LYS A 237 1.85 -4.47 -27.46
C LYS A 237 2.33 -5.25 -26.22
N THR A 238 3.62 -5.24 -25.95
CA THR A 238 4.20 -5.94 -24.81
C THR A 238 3.77 -5.31 -23.49
N SER A 239 3.75 -3.99 -23.39
CA SER A 239 3.24 -3.29 -22.20
C SER A 239 1.76 -3.58 -21.96
N ALA A 240 0.94 -3.58 -23.02
CA ALA A 240 -0.48 -3.95 -22.91
C ALA A 240 -0.66 -5.40 -22.45
N PHE A 241 0.17 -6.32 -22.92
CA PHE A 241 0.19 -7.72 -22.48
C PHE A 241 0.54 -7.85 -21.00
N VAL A 242 1.58 -7.14 -20.51
CA VAL A 242 2.00 -7.14 -19.10
C VAL A 242 0.86 -6.70 -18.20
N LEU A 243 0.23 -5.56 -18.48
CA LEU A 243 -0.88 -5.06 -17.66
C LEU A 243 -2.11 -5.96 -17.72
N ASN A 244 -2.40 -6.55 -18.89
CA ASN A 244 -3.50 -7.51 -19.02
C ASN A 244 -3.25 -8.78 -18.20
N PHE A 245 -2.00 -9.30 -18.19
CA PHE A 245 -1.65 -10.47 -17.40
C PHE A 245 -1.85 -10.21 -15.90
N ILE A 246 -1.36 -9.07 -15.39
CA ILE A 246 -1.52 -8.68 -13.97
C ILE A 246 -2.99 -8.48 -13.64
N SER A 247 -3.75 -7.73 -14.46
CA SER A 247 -5.17 -7.46 -14.19
C SER A 247 -6.02 -8.73 -14.18
N GLU A 248 -5.80 -9.66 -15.12
CA GLU A 248 -6.51 -10.94 -15.15
C GLU A 248 -6.10 -11.85 -13.98
N THR A 249 -4.83 -11.80 -13.53
CA THR A 249 -4.38 -12.54 -12.36
C THR A 249 -5.08 -12.03 -11.10
N LEU A 250 -5.06 -10.72 -10.87
CA LEU A 250 -5.71 -10.11 -9.71
C LEU A 250 -7.23 -10.32 -9.74
N PHE A 251 -7.85 -10.25 -10.91
CA PHE A 251 -9.28 -10.55 -11.08
C PHE A 251 -9.61 -11.97 -10.65
N LYS A 252 -8.85 -12.97 -11.10
CA LYS A 252 -9.06 -14.38 -10.69
C LYS A 252 -8.81 -14.58 -9.20
N MET A 253 -7.81 -13.93 -8.62
CA MET A 253 -7.58 -13.98 -7.17
C MET A 253 -8.77 -13.39 -6.41
N ALA A 254 -9.36 -12.30 -6.88
CA ALA A 254 -10.51 -11.66 -6.27
C ALA A 254 -11.77 -12.53 -6.34
N VAL A 255 -12.02 -13.20 -7.48
CA VAL A 255 -13.10 -14.17 -7.62
C VAL A 255 -12.92 -15.32 -6.63
N SER A 256 -11.72 -15.93 -6.60
CA SER A 256 -11.42 -17.03 -5.67
C SER A 256 -11.55 -16.61 -4.20
N ALA A 257 -11.13 -15.37 -3.85
CA ALA A 257 -11.28 -14.88 -2.51
C ALA A 257 -12.74 -14.73 -2.08
N ARG A 258 -13.64 -14.27 -2.97
CA ARG A 258 -15.08 -14.21 -2.71
C ARG A 258 -15.72 -15.59 -2.64
N GLU A 259 -15.36 -16.50 -3.53
CA GLU A 259 -15.87 -17.88 -3.51
C GLU A 259 -15.60 -18.57 -2.17
N ASN A 260 -14.42 -18.34 -1.59
CA ASN A 260 -14.00 -18.96 -0.32
C ASN A 260 -14.48 -18.23 0.94
N ASN A 261 -14.82 -16.92 0.87
CA ASN A 261 -15.11 -16.11 2.05
C ASN A 261 -16.46 -15.37 2.00
N GLY A 262 -17.27 -15.61 0.96
CA GLY A 262 -18.54 -14.92 0.70
C GLY A 262 -18.35 -13.67 -0.18
N ASP A 263 -19.46 -13.16 -0.72
CA ASP A 263 -19.46 -12.00 -1.63
C ASP A 263 -19.21 -10.66 -0.87
N LEU A 264 -18.04 -10.58 -0.24
CA LEU A 264 -17.62 -9.40 0.51
C LEU A 264 -17.16 -8.27 -0.42
N PRO A 265 -17.29 -7.01 0.04
CA PRO A 265 -16.65 -5.86 -0.61
C PRO A 265 -15.15 -6.06 -0.72
N ILE A 266 -14.54 -5.54 -1.80
CA ILE A 266 -13.09 -5.63 -1.99
C ILE A 266 -12.48 -4.23 -2.02
N VAL A 267 -11.48 -4.00 -1.18
CA VAL A 267 -10.69 -2.77 -1.11
C VAL A 267 -9.31 -3.03 -1.72
N PHE A 268 -8.93 -2.23 -2.71
CA PHE A 268 -7.65 -2.33 -3.41
C PHE A 268 -6.73 -1.19 -2.99
N ALA A 269 -5.54 -1.52 -2.48
CA ALA A 269 -4.49 -0.60 -2.04
C ALA A 269 -3.12 -0.95 -2.65
N GLY A 270 -2.19 -0.02 -2.60
CA GLY A 270 -0.82 -0.15 -3.09
C GLY A 270 -0.61 0.45 -4.48
N GLY A 271 0.67 0.73 -4.80
CA GLY A 271 1.05 1.50 -5.99
C GLY A 271 0.61 0.89 -7.33
N VAL A 272 0.55 -0.44 -7.44
CA VAL A 272 0.05 -1.12 -8.65
C VAL A 272 -1.42 -0.82 -8.90
N MET A 273 -2.19 -0.58 -7.83
CA MET A 273 -3.61 -0.24 -7.91
C MET A 273 -3.88 1.19 -8.37
N SER A 274 -2.85 2.01 -8.57
CA SER A 274 -2.99 3.32 -9.23
C SER A 274 -3.19 3.20 -10.75
N ASN A 275 -2.81 2.06 -11.34
CA ASN A 275 -2.92 1.81 -12.78
C ASN A 275 -4.39 1.74 -13.23
N MET A 276 -4.78 2.63 -14.13
CA MET A 276 -6.18 2.77 -14.56
C MET A 276 -6.69 1.53 -15.31
N ARG A 277 -5.86 0.89 -16.13
CA ARG A 277 -6.25 -0.28 -16.90
C ARG A 277 -6.55 -1.49 -16.00
N ILE A 278 -5.74 -1.66 -14.95
CA ILE A 278 -5.97 -2.68 -13.92
C ILE A 278 -7.25 -2.35 -13.14
N ARG A 279 -7.45 -1.10 -12.73
CA ARG A 279 -8.67 -0.65 -12.04
C ARG A 279 -9.94 -0.91 -12.85
N GLU A 280 -9.95 -0.54 -14.12
CA GLU A 280 -11.11 -0.75 -15.01
C GLU A 280 -11.51 -2.24 -15.07
N LYS A 281 -10.53 -3.13 -15.21
CA LYS A 281 -10.80 -4.56 -15.17
C LYS A 281 -11.37 -5.00 -13.83
N LEU A 282 -10.78 -4.58 -12.71
CA LEU A 282 -11.21 -5.00 -11.38
C LEU A 282 -12.57 -4.40 -10.97
N LYS A 283 -12.93 -3.22 -11.46
CA LYS A 283 -14.27 -2.63 -11.28
C LYS A 283 -15.40 -3.51 -11.82
N THR A 284 -15.13 -4.34 -12.82
CA THR A 284 -16.14 -5.27 -13.38
C THR A 284 -16.57 -6.35 -12.39
N LEU A 285 -15.85 -6.55 -11.27
CA LEU A 285 -16.26 -7.45 -10.18
C LEU A 285 -17.47 -6.91 -9.39
N GLY A 286 -17.77 -5.61 -9.47
CA GLY A 286 -18.75 -4.96 -8.61
C GLY A 286 -18.31 -4.91 -7.15
N ASN A 287 -18.87 -3.99 -6.37
CA ASN A 287 -18.60 -3.81 -4.94
C ASN A 287 -17.10 -3.71 -4.62
N THR A 288 -16.40 -2.87 -5.40
CA THR A 288 -14.94 -2.68 -5.33
C THR A 288 -14.60 -1.23 -5.02
N TYR A 289 -13.62 -1.03 -4.15
CA TYR A 289 -13.16 0.25 -3.65
C TYR A 289 -11.65 0.38 -3.89
N PHE A 290 -11.20 1.57 -4.30
CA PHE A 290 -9.78 1.78 -4.65
C PHE A 290 -9.23 2.96 -3.88
N ALA A 291 -8.05 2.77 -3.28
CA ALA A 291 -7.28 3.87 -2.70
C ALA A 291 -6.95 4.93 -3.76
N GLU A 292 -6.99 6.20 -3.38
CA GLU A 292 -6.45 7.26 -4.22
C GLU A 292 -4.93 7.11 -4.38
N PRO A 293 -4.36 7.42 -5.56
CA PRO A 293 -2.92 7.28 -5.80
C PRO A 293 -2.04 7.95 -4.76
N ALA A 294 -2.44 9.13 -4.27
CA ALA A 294 -1.70 9.89 -3.26
C ALA A 294 -1.57 9.16 -1.90
N LEU A 295 -2.55 8.28 -1.58
CA LEU A 295 -2.60 7.48 -0.36
C LEU A 295 -2.26 6.00 -0.59
N SER A 296 -1.96 5.60 -1.82
CA SER A 296 -1.60 4.23 -2.18
C SER A 296 -0.12 3.87 -1.91
N THR A 297 0.74 4.89 -1.77
CA THR A 297 2.16 4.70 -1.38
C THR A 297 2.29 4.82 0.14
N ASP A 298 3.45 4.43 0.69
CA ASP A 298 3.74 4.54 2.13
C ASP A 298 3.41 5.94 2.64
N ASN A 299 2.60 5.99 3.69
CA ASN A 299 2.18 7.22 4.36
C ASN A 299 1.59 6.90 5.75
N ALA A 300 1.64 7.88 6.64
CA ALA A 300 1.12 7.74 8.01
C ALA A 300 -0.34 8.22 8.17
N VAL A 301 -1.00 8.67 7.10
CA VAL A 301 -2.40 9.13 7.17
C VAL A 301 -3.33 8.01 7.65
N GLY A 302 -3.12 6.78 7.17
CA GLY A 302 -3.92 5.64 7.61
C GLY A 302 -3.73 5.32 9.10
N ILE A 303 -2.54 5.52 9.65
CA ILE A 303 -2.27 5.40 11.09
C ILE A 303 -3.01 6.52 11.86
N ALA A 304 -2.97 7.77 11.35
CA ALA A 304 -3.73 8.87 11.96
C ALA A 304 -5.25 8.61 11.97
N MET A 305 -5.79 8.03 10.88
CA MET A 305 -7.21 7.65 10.78
C MET A 305 -7.59 6.55 11.78
N LEU A 306 -6.76 5.52 11.96
CA LEU A 306 -6.95 4.50 12.98
C LEU A 306 -6.90 5.10 14.39
N THR A 307 -5.94 6.01 14.62
CA THR A 307 -5.81 6.73 15.89
C THR A 307 -7.08 7.53 16.18
N ARG A 308 -7.54 8.33 15.22
CA ARG A 308 -8.79 9.09 15.34
C ARG A 308 -9.97 8.18 15.74
N ARG A 309 -10.13 7.07 15.03
CA ARG A 309 -11.22 6.11 15.32
C ARG A 309 -11.13 5.52 16.72
N LYS A 310 -9.91 5.32 17.25
CA LYS A 310 -9.67 4.81 18.60
C LYS A 310 -10.07 5.80 19.70
N PHE A 311 -9.89 7.09 19.45
CA PHE A 311 -10.08 8.14 20.47
C PHE A 311 -11.45 8.85 20.39
N LEU A 312 -12.16 8.78 19.26
CA LEU A 312 -13.48 9.45 19.08
C LEU A 312 -14.68 8.55 19.35
N LYS A 313 -14.55 7.60 20.23
CA LYS A 313 -15.68 6.78 20.71
C LYS A 313 -16.57 7.49 21.68
#